data_8234ca31104889d419a29b3a5736a6b2
#
_entry.id   8234ca31104889d419a29b3a5736a6b2
#
_cell.length_a   1.000
_cell.length_b   1.000
_cell.length_c   1.000
_cell.angle_alpha   90.00
_cell.angle_beta   90.00
_cell.angle_gamma   90.00
#
_symmetry.space_group_name_H-M   'P 1'
#
loop_
_entity.id
_entity.type
_entity.pdbx_description
1 polymer ?
#
loop_
_entity_poly.entity_id
_entity_poly.type
_entity_poly.pdbx_seq_one_letter_code
_entity_poly.pdbx_strand_id
1 'polypeptide(L)'
;MRLWQVLIVTSFVLLSGCLVTFKDPIPANETAPAGLLGTWTSKNAWGEALELEITRSGAHAYKAVSYRKGDRKNRDEYTFTVSRHGSRWYLSAGLPEKYGSNFVIAGFELTETNELVVYPLDIDRINQLIDQKILAGDTLETEKGDGVLVTSTLDQVFSYIDDPANSDVFIEMARYQRLAP
;
A
#
# COMPACT_ATOMS: atom_id res chain seq x y z
N MET A 1 12.81 -1.83 34.14
CA MET A 1 13.07 -0.47 33.63
C MET A 1 13.43 -0.53 32.16
N ARG A 2 12.77 0.28 31.35
CA ARG A 2 12.95 0.45 29.88
C ARG A 2 12.28 -0.61 28.99
N LEU A 3 10.98 -0.75 29.20
CA LEU A 3 10.05 -1.43 28.27
C LEU A 3 9.31 -0.43 27.35
N TRP A 4 9.94 0.69 27.01
CA TRP A 4 9.26 1.79 26.33
C TRP A 4 9.87 2.20 24.98
N GLN A 5 10.60 1.32 24.33
CA GLN A 5 11.28 1.66 23.06
C GLN A 5 10.98 0.74 21.87
N VAL A 6 9.89 -0.04 21.90
CA VAL A 6 9.57 -0.95 20.78
C VAL A 6 8.30 -0.54 20.01
N LEU A 7 7.82 0.66 20.17
CA LEU A 7 6.48 1.03 19.67
C LEU A 7 6.50 2.21 18.70
N ILE A 8 7.40 2.29 17.75
CA ILE A 8 7.34 3.37 16.75
C ILE A 8 8.08 3.01 15.48
N VAL A 9 7.66 2.08 14.68
CA VAL A 9 8.04 2.05 13.25
C VAL A 9 7.05 1.21 12.43
N THR A 10 5.79 1.48 12.56
CA THR A 10 4.83 0.84 11.68
C THR A 10 3.92 1.90 11.09
N SER A 11 4.55 2.90 10.51
CA SER A 11 3.83 4.13 10.10
C SER A 11 3.35 4.10 8.67
N PHE A 12 3.46 2.97 7.95
CA PHE A 12 3.27 3.05 6.51
C PHE A 12 1.97 2.48 5.95
N VAL A 13 1.38 1.50 6.60
CA VAL A 13 0.11 0.89 6.13
C VAL A 13 -0.78 0.46 7.29
N LEU A 14 -0.31 0.54 8.54
CA LEU A 14 -0.79 -0.33 9.60
C LEU A 14 -1.24 0.38 10.87
N LEU A 15 -1.66 1.62 10.77
CA LEU A 15 -2.16 2.39 11.92
C LEU A 15 -3.53 1.95 12.45
N SER A 16 -4.19 1.05 11.75
CA SER A 16 -5.36 0.33 12.26
C SER A 16 -5.23 -1.10 11.81
N GLY A 17 -5.39 -2.06 12.66
CA GLY A 17 -5.32 -3.49 12.37
C GLY A 17 -6.29 -4.01 11.31
N CYS A 18 -6.81 -3.15 10.46
CA CYS A 18 -7.81 -3.42 9.44
C CYS A 18 -7.18 -3.35 8.06
N LEU A 19 -6.77 -4.50 7.52
CA LEU A 19 -6.15 -4.60 6.19
C LEU A 19 -7.05 -5.33 5.22
N VAL A 20 -7.16 -4.77 4.01
CA VAL A 20 -7.67 -5.50 2.85
C VAL A 20 -6.50 -6.20 2.18
N THR A 21 -6.54 -7.52 2.14
CA THR A 21 -5.47 -8.35 1.60
C THR A 21 -5.95 -9.25 0.48
N PHE A 22 -5.01 -9.73 -0.32
CA PHE A 22 -5.23 -10.58 -1.49
C PHE A 22 -4.28 -11.77 -1.44
N LYS A 23 -4.72 -12.91 -1.95
CA LYS A 23 -3.92 -14.12 -1.96
C LYS A 23 -2.76 -14.05 -2.94
N ASP A 24 -2.98 -13.40 -4.08
CA ASP A 24 -2.01 -13.29 -5.16
C ASP A 24 -1.57 -11.84 -5.37
N PRO A 25 -0.31 -11.59 -5.72
CA PRO A 25 0.17 -10.27 -6.09
C PRO A 25 -0.27 -9.89 -7.50
N ILE A 26 -0.22 -8.59 -7.79
CA ILE A 26 -0.24 -8.14 -9.18
C ILE A 26 0.98 -8.73 -9.91
N PRO A 27 0.81 -9.36 -11.08
CA PRO A 27 1.92 -9.94 -11.83
C PRO A 27 2.99 -8.91 -12.18
N ALA A 28 4.27 -9.30 -12.08
CA ALA A 28 5.43 -8.45 -12.39
C ALA A 28 5.68 -8.36 -13.91
N ASN A 29 4.78 -7.77 -14.65
CA ASN A 29 4.85 -7.68 -16.12
C ASN A 29 4.81 -6.25 -16.68
N GLU A 30 4.64 -5.26 -15.82
CA GLU A 30 4.59 -3.85 -16.22
C GLU A 30 5.73 -3.02 -15.59
N THR A 31 6.17 -2.02 -16.34
CA THR A 31 7.19 -1.07 -15.86
C THR A 31 6.50 0.14 -15.24
N ALA A 32 6.88 0.48 -14.02
CA ALA A 32 6.39 1.67 -13.33
C ALA A 32 6.76 2.95 -14.10
N PRO A 33 5.96 4.01 -13.95
CA PRO A 33 6.34 5.32 -14.47
C PRO A 33 7.70 5.74 -13.92
N ALA A 34 8.58 6.26 -14.78
CA ALA A 34 9.93 6.66 -14.36
C ALA A 34 9.93 7.67 -13.21
N GLY A 35 8.92 8.51 -13.13
CA GLY A 35 8.71 9.45 -12.05
C GLY A 35 8.46 8.82 -10.68
N LEU A 36 8.16 7.53 -10.58
CA LEU A 36 7.97 6.86 -9.30
C LEU A 36 9.29 6.63 -8.55
N LEU A 37 10.38 6.39 -9.28
CA LEU A 37 11.69 6.12 -8.69
C LEU A 37 12.28 7.38 -8.06
N GLY A 38 12.93 7.23 -6.92
CA GLY A 38 13.61 8.33 -6.22
C GLY A 38 13.26 8.40 -4.75
N THR A 39 13.55 9.54 -4.14
CA THR A 39 13.33 9.79 -2.72
C THR A 39 12.16 10.75 -2.53
N TRP A 40 11.32 10.39 -1.61
CA TRP A 40 10.09 11.07 -1.25
C TRP A 40 10.08 11.40 0.23
N THR A 41 9.38 12.46 0.62
CA THR A 41 9.21 12.81 2.03
C THR A 41 7.75 13.08 2.37
N SER A 42 7.39 12.76 3.59
CA SER A 42 6.09 13.07 4.19
C SER A 42 6.30 13.41 5.66
N LYS A 43 5.23 13.73 6.35
CA LYS A 43 5.25 13.91 7.80
C LYS A 43 4.26 12.95 8.43
N ASN A 44 4.67 12.32 9.54
CA ASN A 44 3.73 11.52 10.34
C ASN A 44 2.80 12.43 11.17
N ALA A 45 1.88 11.81 11.91
CA ALA A 45 0.90 12.53 12.73
C ALA A 45 1.54 13.43 13.82
N TRP A 46 2.81 13.19 14.18
CA TRP A 46 3.57 13.98 15.15
C TRP A 46 4.47 15.04 14.49
N GLY A 47 4.39 15.20 13.18
CA GLY A 47 5.17 16.17 12.42
C GLY A 47 6.61 15.74 12.13
N GLU A 48 7.01 14.51 12.46
CA GLU A 48 8.33 13.98 12.14
C GLU A 48 8.42 13.66 10.63
N ALA A 49 9.53 14.02 10.01
CA ALA A 49 9.77 13.74 8.61
C ALA A 49 10.02 12.25 8.38
N LEU A 50 9.27 11.68 7.45
CA LEU A 50 9.45 10.34 6.93
C LEU A 50 10.11 10.43 5.56
N GLU A 51 11.04 9.55 5.27
CA GLU A 51 11.64 9.38 3.96
C GLU A 51 11.27 8.02 3.39
N LEU A 52 10.99 8.01 2.10
CA LEU A 52 10.66 6.83 1.32
C LEU A 52 11.55 6.80 0.09
N GLU A 53 12.41 5.80 0.00
CA GLU A 53 13.23 5.55 -1.19
C GLU A 53 12.58 4.47 -2.04
N ILE A 54 12.35 4.76 -3.31
CA ILE A 54 11.83 3.79 -4.28
C ILE A 54 12.89 3.53 -5.32
N THR A 55 13.30 2.27 -5.43
CA THR A 55 14.31 1.80 -6.38
C THR A 55 13.79 0.60 -7.17
N ARG A 56 14.42 0.35 -8.32
CA ARG A 56 14.18 -0.88 -9.09
C ARG A 56 14.95 -2.03 -8.46
N SER A 57 14.30 -3.17 -8.24
CA SER A 57 14.91 -4.38 -7.72
C SER A 57 14.95 -5.54 -8.71
N GLY A 58 14.26 -5.42 -9.85
CA GLY A 58 14.19 -6.41 -10.93
C GLY A 58 13.66 -5.80 -12.22
N ALA A 59 13.34 -6.63 -13.23
CA ALA A 59 12.83 -6.15 -14.51
C ALA A 59 11.53 -5.34 -14.34
N HIS A 60 10.60 -5.87 -13.54
CA HIS A 60 9.30 -5.27 -13.23
C HIS A 60 8.98 -5.33 -11.73
N ALA A 61 10.03 -5.39 -10.91
CA ALA A 61 9.92 -5.39 -9.46
C ALA A 61 10.63 -4.17 -8.88
N TYR A 62 10.08 -3.66 -7.80
CA TYR A 62 10.53 -2.44 -7.14
C TYR A 62 10.68 -2.68 -5.66
N LYS A 63 11.49 -1.87 -5.03
CA LYS A 63 11.71 -1.88 -3.59
C LYS A 63 11.46 -0.49 -3.02
N ALA A 64 10.66 -0.44 -1.98
CA ALA A 64 10.42 0.73 -1.16
C ALA A 64 11.13 0.55 0.18
N VAL A 65 11.87 1.56 0.61
CA VAL A 65 12.52 1.62 1.92
C VAL A 65 12.02 2.86 2.63
N SER A 66 11.35 2.66 3.76
CA SER A 66 10.77 3.72 4.57
C SER A 66 11.51 3.85 5.90
N TYR A 67 11.83 5.07 6.30
CA TYR A 67 12.49 5.36 7.57
C TYR A 67 12.21 6.80 8.01
N ARG A 68 12.43 7.09 9.30
CA ARG A 68 12.44 8.46 9.79
C ARG A 68 13.70 9.18 9.32
N LYS A 69 13.57 10.43 8.97
CA LYS A 69 14.73 11.26 8.60
C LYS A 69 15.78 11.22 9.70
N GLY A 70 17.00 10.81 9.33
CA GLY A 70 18.11 10.66 10.25
C GLY A 70 18.24 9.31 10.95
N ASP A 71 17.25 8.40 10.80
CA ASP A 71 17.27 7.06 11.40
C ASP A 71 17.11 5.94 10.36
N ARG A 72 18.07 5.83 9.45
CA ARG A 72 18.10 4.76 8.43
C ARG A 72 18.32 3.36 9.00
N LYS A 73 18.72 3.22 10.25
CA LYS A 73 18.93 1.90 10.87
C LYS A 73 17.60 1.21 11.17
N ASN A 74 16.60 1.99 11.56
CA ASN A 74 15.25 1.52 11.83
C ASN A 74 14.38 1.80 10.60
N ARG A 75 14.42 0.87 9.65
CA ARG A 75 13.74 1.00 8.37
C ARG A 75 12.85 -0.20 8.08
N ASP A 76 11.79 0.05 7.33
CA ASP A 76 10.95 -0.98 6.74
C ASP A 76 11.26 -1.10 5.24
N GLU A 77 11.33 -2.32 4.76
CA GLU A 77 11.59 -2.62 3.35
C GLU A 77 10.45 -3.45 2.78
N TYR A 78 9.96 -3.05 1.62
CA TYR A 78 8.89 -3.73 0.90
C TYR A 78 9.28 -3.91 -0.56
N THR A 79 9.07 -5.12 -1.08
CA THR A 79 9.12 -5.36 -2.52
C THR A 79 7.73 -5.29 -3.09
N PHE A 80 7.55 -4.64 -4.23
CA PHE A 80 6.26 -4.49 -4.85
C PHE A 80 6.34 -4.57 -6.38
N THR A 81 5.21 -4.85 -6.99
CA THR A 81 4.96 -4.83 -8.42
C THR A 81 3.94 -3.75 -8.73
N VAL A 82 3.83 -3.36 -9.99
CA VAL A 82 2.85 -2.36 -10.44
C VAL A 82 2.06 -2.87 -11.64
N SER A 83 0.86 -2.34 -11.81
CA SER A 83 0.06 -2.52 -13.00
C SER A 83 -0.78 -1.28 -13.28
N ARG A 84 -1.10 -1.04 -14.54
CA ARG A 84 -2.01 0.02 -14.95
C ARG A 84 -3.33 -0.59 -15.41
N HIS A 85 -4.40 -0.15 -14.80
CA HIS A 85 -5.75 -0.49 -15.20
C HIS A 85 -6.55 0.80 -15.48
N GLY A 86 -7.08 0.93 -16.67
CA GLY A 86 -7.76 2.17 -17.08
C GLY A 86 -6.82 3.37 -17.00
N SER A 87 -7.23 4.39 -16.27
CA SER A 87 -6.43 5.61 -16.04
C SER A 87 -5.59 5.56 -14.75
N ARG A 88 -5.69 4.50 -13.97
CA ARG A 88 -5.12 4.42 -12.62
C ARG A 88 -3.96 3.44 -12.55
N TRP A 89 -2.95 3.79 -11.79
CA TRP A 89 -1.85 2.91 -11.42
C TRP A 89 -2.13 2.22 -10.09
N TYR A 90 -1.74 0.96 -10.01
CA TYR A 90 -1.82 0.16 -8.79
C TYR A 90 -0.45 -0.42 -8.45
N LEU A 91 -0.22 -0.62 -7.17
CA LEU A 91 0.92 -1.37 -6.65
C LEU A 91 0.43 -2.54 -5.79
N SER A 92 1.23 -3.58 -5.72
CA SER A 92 0.99 -4.76 -4.89
C SER A 92 2.25 -5.09 -4.11
N ALA A 93 2.14 -5.09 -2.80
CA ALA A 93 3.25 -5.40 -1.89
C ALA A 93 2.92 -6.61 -1.00
N GLY A 94 3.92 -7.47 -0.79
CA GLY A 94 3.81 -8.60 0.13
C GLY A 94 3.85 -8.13 1.58
N LEU A 95 3.05 -8.75 2.42
CA LEU A 95 3.00 -8.50 3.85
C LEU A 95 3.84 -9.50 4.64
N PRO A 96 4.50 -9.07 5.72
CA PRO A 96 5.14 -9.97 6.67
C PRO A 96 4.14 -10.97 7.31
N GLU A 97 4.67 -12.08 7.83
CA GLU A 97 3.88 -13.15 8.44
C GLU A 97 2.94 -12.65 9.55
N LYS A 98 3.39 -11.71 10.37
CA LYS A 98 2.57 -11.09 11.43
C LYS A 98 1.30 -10.40 10.93
N TYR A 99 1.18 -10.17 9.62
CA TYR A 99 0.01 -9.61 8.94
C TYR A 99 -0.67 -10.62 8.00
N GLY A 100 -0.33 -11.91 8.08
CA GLY A 100 -0.97 -13.00 7.36
C GLY A 100 -0.26 -13.44 6.07
N SER A 101 0.92 -12.92 5.75
CA SER A 101 1.72 -13.31 4.56
C SER A 101 1.01 -13.17 3.22
N ASN A 102 -0.02 -12.32 3.16
CA ASN A 102 -0.78 -12.01 1.95
C ASN A 102 -0.24 -10.75 1.27
N PHE A 103 -0.93 -10.25 0.26
CA PHE A 103 -0.57 -9.05 -0.47
C PHE A 103 -1.57 -7.93 -0.23
N VAL A 104 -1.10 -6.70 -0.19
CA VAL A 104 -1.95 -5.51 -0.27
C VAL A 104 -1.94 -4.98 -1.70
N ILE A 105 -3.03 -4.34 -2.09
CA ILE A 105 -3.14 -3.59 -3.34
C ILE A 105 -3.56 -2.17 -2.99
N ALA A 106 -2.88 -1.19 -3.57
CA ALA A 106 -3.23 0.21 -3.43
C ALA A 106 -3.12 0.92 -4.79
N GLY A 107 -4.02 1.86 -5.03
CA GLY A 107 -3.87 2.80 -6.13
C GLY A 107 -2.78 3.82 -5.79
N PHE A 108 -2.11 4.37 -6.81
CA PHE A 108 -1.23 5.51 -6.63
C PHE A 108 -1.30 6.49 -7.80
N GLU A 109 -0.93 7.71 -7.54
CA GLU A 109 -0.89 8.79 -8.51
C GLU A 109 0.39 9.60 -8.34
N LEU A 110 0.99 9.98 -9.46
CA LEU A 110 2.05 10.98 -9.53
C LEU A 110 1.43 12.27 -10.05
N THR A 111 1.35 13.27 -9.20
CA THR A 111 0.72 14.54 -9.55
C THR A 111 1.66 15.44 -10.36
N GLU A 112 1.10 16.42 -11.06
CA GLU A 112 1.87 17.45 -11.77
C GLU A 112 2.71 18.33 -10.83
N THR A 113 2.37 18.35 -9.54
CA THR A 113 3.10 19.08 -8.48
C THR A 113 4.20 18.24 -7.81
N ASN A 114 4.63 17.14 -8.44
CA ASN A 114 5.66 16.24 -7.92
C ASN A 114 5.30 15.61 -6.56
N GLU A 115 4.05 15.20 -6.43
CA GLU A 115 3.58 14.44 -5.28
C GLU A 115 3.32 12.98 -5.67
N LEU A 116 3.59 12.07 -4.76
CA LEU A 116 3.14 10.69 -4.80
C LEU A 116 1.99 10.54 -3.81
N VAL A 117 0.82 10.21 -4.31
CA VAL A 117 -0.37 9.97 -3.47
C VAL A 117 -0.71 8.49 -3.53
N VAL A 118 -0.94 7.88 -2.37
CA VAL A 118 -1.24 6.45 -2.24
C VAL A 118 -2.66 6.27 -1.69
N TYR A 119 -3.44 5.45 -2.37
CA TYR A 119 -4.85 5.17 -2.11
C TYR A 119 -5.06 3.67 -1.82
N PRO A 120 -4.98 3.20 -0.58
CA PRO A 120 -5.40 1.86 -0.23
C PRO A 120 -6.92 1.71 -0.36
N LEU A 121 -7.36 0.46 -0.33
CA LEU A 121 -8.77 0.12 -0.30
C LEU A 121 -9.35 0.32 1.11
N ASP A 122 -10.55 0.89 1.17
CA ASP A 122 -11.31 1.04 2.41
C ASP A 122 -11.89 -0.30 2.85
N ILE A 123 -11.49 -0.78 4.02
CA ILE A 123 -11.94 -2.07 4.54
C ILE A 123 -13.45 -2.11 4.78
N ASP A 124 -14.04 -1.04 5.27
CA ASP A 124 -15.49 -1.00 5.53
C ASP A 124 -16.26 -1.13 4.23
N ARG A 125 -15.77 -0.46 3.19
CA ARG A 125 -16.39 -0.57 1.87
C ARG A 125 -16.19 -1.95 1.26
N ILE A 126 -15.02 -2.55 1.38
CA ILE A 126 -14.77 -3.92 0.91
C ILE A 126 -15.65 -4.93 1.65
N ASN A 127 -15.80 -4.80 2.97
CA ASN A 127 -16.71 -5.65 3.73
C ASN A 127 -18.16 -5.54 3.24
N GLN A 128 -18.65 -4.33 2.97
CA GLN A 128 -19.98 -4.13 2.39
C GLN A 128 -20.13 -4.84 1.03
N LEU A 129 -19.10 -4.79 0.17
CA LEU A 129 -19.13 -5.48 -1.13
C LEU A 129 -19.15 -7.00 -0.98
N ILE A 130 -18.50 -7.54 0.04
CA ILE A 130 -18.53 -8.96 0.36
C ILE A 130 -19.90 -9.35 0.90
N ASP A 131 -20.49 -8.58 1.80
CA ASP A 131 -21.84 -8.81 2.32
C ASP A 131 -22.89 -8.77 1.23
N GLN A 132 -22.73 -7.87 0.26
CA GLN A 132 -23.59 -7.76 -0.92
C GLN A 132 -23.30 -8.81 -2.00
N LYS A 133 -22.30 -9.68 -1.81
CA LYS A 133 -21.84 -10.70 -2.75
C LYS A 133 -21.37 -10.15 -4.11
N ILE A 134 -20.92 -8.91 -4.13
CA ILE A 134 -20.27 -8.29 -5.31
C ILE A 134 -18.83 -8.78 -5.41
N LEU A 135 -18.14 -8.88 -4.28
CA LEU A 135 -16.84 -9.54 -4.14
C LEU A 135 -16.96 -10.73 -3.19
N ALA A 136 -16.06 -11.68 -3.30
CA ALA A 136 -15.90 -12.78 -2.37
C ALA A 136 -14.70 -12.51 -1.45
N GLY A 137 -14.83 -12.89 -0.18
CA GLY A 137 -13.76 -12.72 0.79
C GLY A 137 -14.14 -13.30 2.16
N ASP A 138 -13.12 -13.43 3.01
CA ASP A 138 -13.23 -13.97 4.35
C ASP A 138 -12.57 -13.01 5.36
N THR A 139 -13.05 -13.03 6.59
CA THR A 139 -12.39 -12.36 7.70
C THR A 139 -11.02 -12.99 7.93
N LEU A 140 -9.99 -12.17 8.09
CA LEU A 140 -8.62 -12.59 8.38
C LEU A 140 -8.22 -12.08 9.76
N GLU A 141 -7.95 -13.01 10.68
CA GLU A 141 -7.38 -12.67 11.98
C GLU A 141 -5.85 -12.66 11.87
N THR A 142 -5.22 -11.60 12.35
CA THR A 142 -3.77 -11.46 12.39
C THR A 142 -3.29 -11.05 13.76
N GLU A 143 -2.00 -11.22 14.05
CA GLU A 143 -1.39 -10.75 15.31
C GLU A 143 -1.55 -9.23 15.55
N LYS A 144 -1.84 -8.48 14.49
CA LYS A 144 -1.96 -7.01 14.53
C LYS A 144 -3.39 -6.49 14.39
N GLY A 145 -4.36 -7.39 14.36
CA GLY A 145 -5.77 -7.07 14.26
C GLY A 145 -6.47 -7.81 13.12
N ASP A 146 -7.76 -7.61 13.03
CA ASP A 146 -8.58 -8.25 12.02
C ASP A 146 -8.44 -7.54 10.67
N GLY A 147 -8.52 -8.32 9.62
CA GLY A 147 -8.48 -7.86 8.25
C GLY A 147 -9.47 -8.62 7.38
N VAL A 148 -9.36 -8.43 6.09
CA VAL A 148 -10.15 -9.14 5.08
C VAL A 148 -9.20 -9.76 4.06
N LEU A 149 -9.42 -11.04 3.76
CA LEU A 149 -8.82 -11.71 2.61
C LEU A 149 -9.84 -11.74 1.49
N VAL A 150 -9.63 -10.93 0.45
CA VAL A 150 -10.44 -10.98 -0.77
C VAL A 150 -10.08 -12.24 -1.55
N THR A 151 -11.07 -13.08 -1.84
CA THR A 151 -10.91 -14.34 -2.57
C THR A 151 -11.42 -14.27 -4.01
N SER A 152 -12.06 -13.17 -4.40
CA SER A 152 -12.33 -12.89 -5.81
C SER A 152 -11.02 -12.84 -6.61
N THR A 153 -11.08 -13.20 -7.89
CA THR A 153 -9.92 -13.07 -8.79
C THR A 153 -9.52 -11.61 -8.94
N LEU A 154 -8.25 -11.35 -9.26
CA LEU A 154 -7.78 -9.99 -9.53
C LEU A 154 -8.56 -9.33 -10.65
N ASP A 155 -8.94 -10.07 -11.70
CA ASP A 155 -9.76 -9.54 -12.80
C ASP A 155 -11.14 -9.07 -12.31
N GLN A 156 -11.77 -9.81 -11.41
CA GLN A 156 -13.03 -9.40 -10.80
C GLN A 156 -12.88 -8.16 -9.93
N VAL A 157 -11.80 -8.11 -9.14
CA VAL A 157 -11.48 -6.94 -8.31
C VAL A 157 -11.25 -5.72 -9.19
N PHE A 158 -10.38 -5.81 -10.20
CA PHE A 158 -10.10 -4.69 -11.09
C PHE A 158 -11.31 -4.25 -11.90
N SER A 159 -12.15 -5.18 -12.36
CA SER A 159 -13.40 -4.82 -13.04
C SER A 159 -14.31 -3.95 -12.18
N TYR A 160 -14.28 -4.12 -10.85
CA TYR A 160 -15.03 -3.28 -9.93
C TYR A 160 -14.34 -1.94 -9.63
N ILE A 161 -13.06 -1.99 -9.23
CA ILE A 161 -12.36 -0.79 -8.74
C ILE A 161 -11.94 0.17 -9.86
N ASP A 162 -11.89 -0.29 -11.10
CA ASP A 162 -11.58 0.55 -12.26
C ASP A 162 -12.77 1.40 -12.73
N ASP A 163 -13.99 1.03 -12.33
CA ASP A 163 -15.17 1.84 -12.63
C ASP A 163 -15.12 3.15 -11.82
N PRO A 164 -15.10 4.31 -12.49
CA PRO A 164 -15.08 5.62 -11.79
C PRO A 164 -16.25 5.82 -10.82
N ALA A 165 -17.38 5.15 -11.04
CA ALA A 165 -18.53 5.19 -10.13
C ALA A 165 -18.24 4.56 -8.76
N ASN A 166 -17.22 3.71 -8.67
CA ASN A 166 -16.81 3.00 -7.46
C ASN A 166 -15.59 3.63 -6.76
N SER A 167 -15.30 4.88 -7.03
CA SER A 167 -14.13 5.58 -6.46
C SER A 167 -14.16 5.72 -4.92
N ASP A 168 -15.32 5.53 -4.31
CA ASP A 168 -15.53 5.52 -2.86
C ASP A 168 -14.89 4.31 -2.14
N VAL A 169 -14.42 3.32 -2.91
CA VAL A 169 -13.67 2.17 -2.37
C VAL A 169 -12.23 2.52 -1.97
N PHE A 170 -11.74 3.68 -2.35
CA PHE A 170 -10.40 4.14 -2.03
C PHE A 170 -10.41 5.22 -0.95
N ILE A 171 -9.39 5.19 -0.10
CA ILE A 171 -9.10 6.26 0.85
C ILE A 171 -7.71 6.86 0.56
N GLU A 172 -7.56 8.18 0.64
CA GLU A 172 -6.23 8.79 0.60
C GLU A 172 -5.54 8.53 1.93
N MET A 173 -4.45 7.75 1.91
CA MET A 173 -3.72 7.41 3.11
C MET A 173 -2.46 8.25 3.29
N ALA A 174 -1.73 8.46 2.22
CA ALA A 174 -0.42 9.09 2.29
C ALA A 174 -0.16 9.96 1.06
N ARG A 175 0.44 11.11 1.34
CA ARG A 175 0.88 12.08 0.34
C ARG A 175 2.34 12.44 0.60
N TYR A 176 3.17 12.22 -0.41
CA TYR A 176 4.59 12.44 -0.35
C TYR A 176 5.00 13.51 -1.33
N GLN A 177 5.94 14.36 -0.92
CA GLN A 177 6.63 15.31 -1.79
C GLN A 177 7.95 14.71 -2.27
N ARG A 178 8.29 14.95 -3.53
CA ARG A 178 9.60 14.55 -4.04
C ARG A 178 10.69 15.36 -3.36
N LEU A 179 11.70 14.68 -2.83
CA LEU A 179 12.93 15.34 -2.44
C LEU A 179 13.73 15.67 -3.71
N ALA A 180 14.14 16.93 -3.83
CA ALA A 180 15.08 17.32 -4.87
C ALA A 180 16.40 16.53 -4.73
N PRO A 181 17.03 16.13 -5.83
CA PRO A 181 18.29 15.43 -5.80
C PRO A 181 19.41 16.28 -5.19
#